data_2361dddc2c3b39e71bb7aca0b91aef09
#
_entry.id   2361dddc2c3b39e71bb7aca0b91aef09
#
_cell.length_a   1.000
_cell.length_b   1.000
_cell.length_c   1.000
_cell.angle_alpha   90.00
_cell.angle_beta   90.00
_cell.angle_gamma   90.00
#
_symmetry.space_group_name_H-M   'P 1'
#
loop_
_entity.id
_entity.type
_entity.pdbx_description
1 polymer ?
#
loop_
_entity_poly.entity_id
_entity_poly.type
_entity_poly.pdbx_seq_one_letter_code
_entity_poly.pdbx_strand_id
1 'polypeptide(L)'
;MSSEADRAIQANLSSEAYDHEVDVLVVGSGGGGMTAALAAKGSGLDALIVEKSAKFGGSTALSGGGVWIPGAPSQVRAGYHIDLNGVFEYLKQITGGLVSDARLHAYVDEAPKMMDFLERSSKWMQFVWKPGYADYYPELPGGSERGSTINVPEIDLRVLGPEEQNLLAPLALAPRGIWFAPKDLRLFYQVRQNWRGKAVLLKLIWRMVRAHVFGDRMAAIGQSLMARMRLALGEHNVPMWLSAPMTELITDLDGRVVGAVVERDGKPIRIRARGGVVIASGGFDHDMTWRLEHLPELNRVQEIAGSGKDWSFGNPASMGDGIRAGEKVGAAVDLLDEAWWFPAMCWPDGRLQFMLNERMMPAQFVVNGEGKRFINEAAPYMDFAHAMIEGQRAGVETIPCWLITDIRSFHKYVVGGHLPIPKVPFAPVPTGRKVPKAWLDSGIVKEANSFEELATKIGVPPAQLRATADRFNKLAAGGHDDDFNRGDSAYDNYYGDPTLPNPNLLPLGKGPYYAFQIILGDLGTSGGLRTDEHARVLREDDTVIDGLYATGNATAAVMGRSYAGAGATIGPAMTFGYVAAKHIAHQSQEVTK
;
A
#
# COMPACT_ATOMS: atom_id res chain seq x y z
N MET A 1 -11.65 23.29 23.13
CA MET A 1 -12.80 23.44 24.06
C MET A 1 -14.07 23.40 23.22
N SER A 2 -14.81 22.28 23.23
CA SER A 2 -16.09 22.18 22.51
C SER A 2 -17.06 23.26 23.05
N SER A 3 -17.80 23.90 22.15
CA SER A 3 -18.77 24.93 22.53
C SER A 3 -19.90 24.33 23.39
N GLU A 4 -20.56 25.14 24.20
CA GLU A 4 -21.74 24.72 25.00
C GLU A 4 -22.87 24.17 24.08
N ALA A 5 -22.95 24.69 22.86
CA ALA A 5 -23.84 24.21 21.81
C ALA A 5 -23.48 22.79 21.32
N ASP A 6 -22.20 22.49 21.16
CA ASP A 6 -21.76 21.16 20.76
C ASP A 6 -22.07 20.11 21.85
N ARG A 7 -21.91 20.47 23.14
CA ARG A 7 -22.29 19.62 24.27
C ARG A 7 -23.79 19.37 24.34
N ALA A 8 -24.60 20.38 24.06
CA ALA A 8 -26.07 20.25 24.04
C ALA A 8 -26.54 19.35 22.87
N ILE A 9 -25.92 19.46 21.71
CA ILE A 9 -26.19 18.58 20.55
C ILE A 9 -25.81 17.14 20.89
N GLN A 10 -24.64 16.92 21.46
CA GLN A 10 -24.13 15.59 21.86
C GLN A 10 -25.02 14.97 22.97
N ALA A 11 -25.45 15.75 23.95
CA ALA A 11 -26.38 15.30 25.00
C ALA A 11 -27.75 14.89 24.44
N ASN A 12 -28.26 15.62 23.45
CA ASN A 12 -29.49 15.22 22.72
C ASN A 12 -29.29 13.92 21.94
N LEU A 13 -28.16 13.78 21.25
CA LEU A 13 -27.85 12.55 20.52
C LEU A 13 -27.78 11.32 21.44
N SER A 14 -27.22 11.44 22.64
CA SER A 14 -27.14 10.31 23.58
C SER A 14 -28.47 9.91 24.22
N SER A 15 -29.46 10.80 24.24
CA SER A 15 -30.77 10.56 24.86
C SER A 15 -31.80 9.92 23.92
N GLU A 16 -31.56 9.95 22.62
CA GLU A 16 -32.45 9.31 21.63
C GLU A 16 -32.28 7.78 21.60
N ALA A 17 -33.37 7.07 21.27
CA ALA A 17 -33.34 5.61 21.17
C ALA A 17 -32.39 5.13 20.07
N TYR A 18 -31.70 4.02 20.31
CA TYR A 18 -30.89 3.34 19.30
C TYR A 18 -31.76 2.39 18.47
N ASP A 19 -31.51 2.38 17.14
CA ASP A 19 -32.19 1.48 16.19
C ASP A 19 -31.54 0.10 16.17
N HIS A 20 -30.25 0.02 16.50
CA HIS A 20 -29.48 -1.24 16.50
C HIS A 20 -28.43 -1.22 17.61
N GLU A 21 -28.12 -2.40 18.17
CA GLU A 21 -27.10 -2.56 19.21
C GLU A 21 -26.14 -3.69 18.88
N VAL A 22 -24.85 -3.46 19.13
CA VAL A 22 -23.77 -4.44 19.01
C VAL A 22 -22.75 -4.24 20.13
N ASP A 23 -21.84 -5.17 20.32
CA ASP A 23 -20.70 -4.94 21.23
C ASP A 23 -19.62 -4.11 20.55
N VAL A 24 -19.31 -4.41 19.28
CA VAL A 24 -18.28 -3.73 18.50
C VAL A 24 -18.85 -3.27 17.16
N LEU A 25 -18.81 -1.97 16.93
CA LEU A 25 -19.09 -1.40 15.62
C LEU A 25 -17.77 -1.16 14.88
N VAL A 26 -17.60 -1.75 13.71
CA VAL A 26 -16.42 -1.57 12.86
C VAL A 26 -16.77 -0.72 11.65
N VAL A 27 -16.08 0.39 11.46
CA VAL A 27 -16.27 1.32 10.36
C VAL A 27 -15.22 1.10 9.29
N GLY A 28 -15.60 0.45 8.19
CA GLY A 28 -14.74 0.10 7.06
C GLY A 28 -14.47 -1.39 6.93
N SER A 29 -14.45 -1.88 5.70
CA SER A 29 -14.33 -3.29 5.31
C SER A 29 -12.97 -3.68 4.75
N GLY A 30 -11.93 -2.90 5.02
CA GLY A 30 -10.54 -3.24 4.68
C GLY A 30 -9.97 -4.35 5.58
N GLY A 31 -8.69 -4.71 5.35
CA GLY A 31 -8.02 -5.78 6.10
C GLY A 31 -8.08 -5.61 7.61
N GLY A 32 -7.84 -4.37 8.11
CA GLY A 32 -7.91 -4.07 9.55
C GLY A 32 -9.32 -4.23 10.13
N GLY A 33 -10.33 -3.67 9.45
CA GLY A 33 -11.72 -3.74 9.91
C GLY A 33 -12.27 -5.16 9.92
N MET A 34 -12.05 -5.94 8.86
CA MET A 34 -12.49 -7.35 8.84
C MET A 34 -11.78 -8.20 9.89
N THR A 35 -10.48 -7.91 10.17
CA THR A 35 -9.75 -8.60 11.24
C THR A 35 -10.30 -8.24 12.61
N ALA A 36 -10.61 -6.95 12.86
CA ALA A 36 -11.21 -6.51 14.11
C ALA A 36 -12.56 -7.19 14.37
N ALA A 37 -13.43 -7.24 13.36
CA ALA A 37 -14.75 -7.87 13.48
C ALA A 37 -14.65 -9.39 13.74
N LEU A 38 -13.73 -10.07 13.02
CA LEU A 38 -13.50 -11.50 13.23
C LEU A 38 -12.93 -11.80 14.61
N ALA A 39 -12.00 -10.95 15.09
CA ALA A 39 -11.40 -11.09 16.42
C ALA A 39 -12.41 -10.79 17.56
N ALA A 40 -13.27 -9.80 17.39
CA ALA A 40 -14.37 -9.52 18.30
C ALA A 40 -15.31 -10.74 18.42
N LYS A 41 -15.73 -11.27 17.28
CA LYS A 41 -16.59 -12.48 17.24
C LYS A 41 -15.91 -13.70 17.85
N GLY A 42 -14.64 -13.92 17.55
CA GLY A 42 -13.83 -15.00 18.15
C GLY A 42 -13.63 -14.85 19.67
N SER A 43 -13.83 -13.65 20.21
CA SER A 43 -13.82 -13.34 21.65
C SER A 43 -15.21 -13.37 22.30
N GLY A 44 -16.26 -13.79 21.56
CA GLY A 44 -17.62 -13.91 22.05
C GLY A 44 -18.46 -12.63 21.99
N LEU A 45 -17.96 -11.57 21.34
CA LEU A 45 -18.66 -10.31 21.19
C LEU A 45 -19.46 -10.29 19.87
N ASP A 46 -20.57 -9.56 19.87
CA ASP A 46 -21.30 -9.27 18.64
C ASP A 46 -20.66 -8.08 17.92
N ALA A 47 -20.39 -8.28 16.62
CA ALA A 47 -19.75 -7.26 15.78
C ALA A 47 -20.57 -6.98 14.52
N LEU A 48 -20.58 -5.71 14.09
CA LEU A 48 -21.15 -5.26 12.83
C LEU A 48 -20.09 -4.45 12.07
N ILE A 49 -19.93 -4.76 10.78
CA ILE A 49 -19.13 -3.94 9.87
C ILE A 49 -20.08 -3.03 9.07
N VAL A 50 -19.76 -1.73 9.03
CA VAL A 50 -20.40 -0.77 8.13
C VAL A 50 -19.38 -0.27 7.11
N GLU A 51 -19.77 -0.27 5.82
CA GLU A 51 -18.93 0.14 4.70
C GLU A 51 -19.68 1.16 3.85
N LYS A 52 -19.07 2.33 3.61
CA LYS A 52 -19.72 3.38 2.84
C LYS A 52 -19.90 3.04 1.37
N SER A 53 -18.99 2.25 0.81
CA SER A 53 -19.04 1.83 -0.58
C SER A 53 -20.03 0.69 -0.78
N ALA A 54 -20.54 0.58 -2.02
CA ALA A 54 -21.33 -0.59 -2.42
C ALA A 54 -20.49 -1.87 -2.54
N LYS A 55 -19.17 -1.78 -2.32
CA LYS A 55 -18.22 -2.89 -2.44
C LYS A 55 -17.29 -2.95 -1.24
N PHE A 56 -17.04 -4.16 -0.75
CA PHE A 56 -16.11 -4.39 0.34
C PHE A 56 -14.67 -4.60 -0.13
N GLY A 57 -13.72 -4.42 0.78
CA GLY A 57 -12.32 -4.79 0.61
C GLY A 57 -11.34 -3.62 0.72
N GLY A 58 -11.81 -2.37 0.56
CA GLY A 58 -10.97 -1.18 0.69
C GLY A 58 -9.70 -1.21 -0.17
N SER A 59 -8.71 -0.40 0.16
CA SER A 59 -7.40 -0.40 -0.50
C SER A 59 -6.68 -1.75 -0.42
N THR A 60 -7.01 -2.59 0.58
CA THR A 60 -6.46 -3.95 0.69
C THR A 60 -6.80 -4.82 -0.52
N ALA A 61 -8.02 -4.74 -1.06
CA ALA A 61 -8.42 -5.47 -2.26
C ALA A 61 -7.67 -5.03 -3.53
N LEU A 62 -7.22 -3.78 -3.57
CA LEU A 62 -6.47 -3.19 -4.70
C LEU A 62 -4.97 -3.49 -4.64
N SER A 63 -4.48 -3.91 -3.47
CA SER A 63 -3.05 -4.06 -3.13
C SER A 63 -2.41 -5.32 -3.71
N GLY A 64 -1.08 -5.40 -3.60
CA GLY A 64 -0.29 -6.60 -3.84
C GLY A 64 -0.54 -7.74 -2.84
N GLY A 65 -1.38 -7.53 -1.81
CA GLY A 65 -1.82 -8.56 -0.85
C GLY A 65 -0.73 -9.16 0.03
N GLY A 66 0.46 -8.59 0.01
CA GLY A 66 1.52 -8.94 0.97
C GLY A 66 1.13 -8.47 2.37
N VAL A 67 1.46 -9.25 3.37
CA VAL A 67 1.27 -8.93 4.79
C VAL A 67 2.62 -9.10 5.47
N TRP A 68 3.21 -8.03 5.97
CA TRP A 68 4.52 -8.08 6.61
C TRP A 68 4.36 -8.48 8.07
N ILE A 69 4.71 -9.71 8.41
CA ILE A 69 4.57 -10.30 9.75
C ILE A 69 5.84 -11.10 10.08
N PRO A 70 6.84 -10.48 10.71
CA PRO A 70 7.99 -11.21 11.24
C PRO A 70 7.54 -12.25 12.28
N GLY A 71 8.09 -13.47 12.21
CA GLY A 71 7.72 -14.55 13.11
C GLY A 71 6.35 -15.21 12.83
N ALA A 72 5.78 -14.97 11.64
CA ALA A 72 4.51 -15.58 11.26
C ALA A 72 4.51 -17.12 11.38
N PRO A 73 3.39 -17.76 11.75
CA PRO A 73 3.29 -19.23 11.86
C PRO A 73 3.76 -19.97 10.60
N SER A 74 3.53 -19.38 9.41
CA SER A 74 3.99 -19.97 8.14
C SER A 74 5.52 -19.95 7.98
N GLN A 75 6.25 -19.00 8.58
CA GLN A 75 7.71 -18.96 8.64
C GLN A 75 8.22 -20.04 9.59
N VAL A 76 7.63 -20.14 10.79
CA VAL A 76 7.98 -21.16 11.79
C VAL A 76 7.78 -22.56 11.22
N ARG A 77 6.66 -22.83 10.55
CA ARG A 77 6.41 -24.11 9.86
C ARG A 77 7.43 -24.42 8.75
N ALA A 78 8.00 -23.38 8.13
CA ALA A 78 9.08 -23.53 7.13
C ALA A 78 10.49 -23.64 7.76
N GLY A 79 10.60 -23.75 9.09
CA GLY A 79 11.86 -23.83 9.83
C GLY A 79 12.64 -22.51 9.87
N TYR A 80 11.96 -21.37 9.65
CA TYR A 80 12.58 -20.06 9.72
C TYR A 80 12.09 -19.32 10.97
N HIS A 81 13.00 -19.16 11.93
CA HIS A 81 12.76 -18.47 13.19
C HIS A 81 13.42 -17.09 13.14
N ILE A 82 12.65 -16.07 13.46
CA ILE A 82 13.08 -14.68 13.51
C ILE A 82 13.20 -14.25 14.96
N ASP A 83 14.27 -13.57 15.31
CA ASP A 83 14.41 -12.91 16.61
C ASP A 83 13.53 -11.65 16.63
N LEU A 84 12.45 -11.68 17.41
CA LEU A 84 11.52 -10.56 17.52
C LEU A 84 12.14 -9.35 18.23
N ASN A 85 13.12 -9.53 19.10
CA ASN A 85 13.87 -8.39 19.65
C ASN A 85 14.68 -7.69 18.57
N GLY A 86 15.31 -8.45 17.68
CA GLY A 86 15.99 -7.88 16.51
C GLY A 86 15.01 -7.12 15.61
N VAL A 87 13.79 -7.63 15.41
CA VAL A 87 12.76 -6.92 14.63
C VAL A 87 12.34 -5.62 15.30
N PHE A 88 12.21 -5.60 16.62
CA PHE A 88 11.93 -4.36 17.35
C PHE A 88 13.03 -3.31 17.13
N GLU A 89 14.31 -3.68 17.26
CA GLU A 89 15.44 -2.78 17.00
C GLU A 89 15.45 -2.30 15.54
N TYR A 90 15.12 -3.17 14.59
CA TYR A 90 14.96 -2.81 13.18
C TYR A 90 13.90 -1.73 13.00
N LEU A 91 12.70 -1.94 13.55
CA LEU A 91 11.60 -0.97 13.48
C LEU A 91 11.96 0.34 14.18
N LYS A 92 12.57 0.28 15.35
CA LYS A 92 13.03 1.46 16.09
C LYS A 92 14.01 2.30 15.27
N GLN A 93 14.93 1.64 14.58
CA GLN A 93 15.91 2.31 13.73
C GLN A 93 15.26 2.98 12.52
N ILE A 94 14.41 2.27 11.77
CA ILE A 94 13.79 2.81 10.55
C ILE A 94 12.73 3.88 10.83
N THR A 95 12.08 3.85 12.00
CA THR A 95 11.10 4.88 12.41
C THR A 95 11.77 6.13 12.99
N GLY A 96 13.06 6.07 13.30
CA GLY A 96 13.81 7.23 13.82
C GLY A 96 13.28 7.80 15.13
N GLY A 97 12.56 7.02 15.94
CA GLY A 97 11.97 7.44 17.20
C GLY A 97 10.65 8.22 17.09
N LEU A 98 10.07 8.31 15.89
CA LEU A 98 8.75 8.94 15.67
C LEU A 98 7.58 8.13 16.25
N VAL A 99 7.80 6.84 16.52
CA VAL A 99 6.79 5.94 17.06
C VAL A 99 7.21 5.46 18.43
N SER A 100 6.28 5.43 19.39
CA SER A 100 6.58 4.98 20.75
C SER A 100 7.02 3.52 20.78
N ASP A 101 7.97 3.20 21.66
CA ASP A 101 8.46 1.85 21.87
C ASP A 101 7.30 0.88 22.23
N ALA A 102 6.30 1.36 22.98
CA ALA A 102 5.12 0.57 23.34
C ALA A 102 4.31 0.13 22.11
N ARG A 103 4.09 1.01 21.13
CA ARG A 103 3.40 0.66 19.88
C ARG A 103 4.23 -0.28 19.01
N LEU A 104 5.55 -0.08 18.94
CA LEU A 104 6.44 -0.98 18.21
C LEU A 104 6.43 -2.38 18.82
N HIS A 105 6.54 -2.51 20.16
CA HIS A 105 6.43 -3.79 20.87
C HIS A 105 5.07 -4.44 20.63
N ALA A 106 3.97 -3.69 20.78
CA ALA A 106 2.63 -4.22 20.53
C ALA A 106 2.49 -4.80 19.11
N TYR A 107 3.03 -4.14 18.11
CA TYR A 107 3.03 -4.67 16.76
C TYR A 107 3.85 -5.96 16.63
N VAL A 108 5.10 -5.96 17.10
CA VAL A 108 6.01 -7.11 17.00
C VAL A 108 5.46 -8.34 17.72
N ASP A 109 4.90 -8.15 18.92
CA ASP A 109 4.42 -9.23 19.77
C ASP A 109 3.05 -9.78 19.36
N GLU A 110 2.17 -8.91 18.86
CA GLU A 110 0.79 -9.29 18.55
C GLU A 110 0.59 -9.73 17.08
N ALA A 111 1.47 -9.31 16.15
CA ALA A 111 1.33 -9.68 14.75
C ALA A 111 1.39 -11.20 14.49
N PRO A 112 2.32 -11.97 15.05
CA PRO A 112 2.30 -13.43 14.93
C PRO A 112 1.08 -14.08 15.61
N LYS A 113 0.62 -13.54 16.73
CA LYS A 113 -0.57 -14.05 17.46
C LYS A 113 -1.85 -13.80 16.68
N MET A 114 -1.98 -12.60 16.08
CA MET A 114 -3.09 -12.28 15.17
C MET A 114 -3.13 -13.25 14.00
N MET A 115 -1.98 -13.55 13.41
CA MET A 115 -1.90 -14.47 12.29
C MET A 115 -2.29 -15.89 12.66
N ASP A 116 -1.82 -16.39 13.81
CA ASP A 116 -2.19 -17.69 14.36
C ASP A 116 -3.70 -17.75 14.67
N PHE A 117 -4.27 -16.68 15.24
CA PHE A 117 -5.71 -16.56 15.43
C PHE A 117 -6.48 -16.69 14.11
N LEU A 118 -6.09 -15.96 13.06
CA LEU A 118 -6.76 -16.02 11.76
C LEU A 118 -6.68 -17.42 11.15
N GLU A 119 -5.52 -18.06 11.15
CA GLU A 119 -5.35 -19.42 10.61
C GLU A 119 -6.22 -20.45 11.34
N ARG A 120 -6.44 -20.29 12.65
CA ARG A 120 -7.30 -21.18 13.45
C ARG A 120 -8.78 -20.86 13.32
N SER A 121 -9.13 -19.60 13.07
CA SER A 121 -10.54 -19.17 13.02
C SER A 121 -11.27 -19.69 11.78
N SER A 122 -10.58 -19.93 10.66
CA SER A 122 -11.22 -20.34 9.42
C SER A 122 -10.27 -21.10 8.49
N LYS A 123 -10.81 -22.14 7.84
CA LYS A 123 -10.08 -22.88 6.78
C LYS A 123 -9.69 -22.00 5.60
N TRP A 124 -10.34 -20.85 5.42
CA TRP A 124 -10.04 -19.91 4.34
C TRP A 124 -8.80 -19.07 4.65
N MET A 125 -8.46 -18.84 5.92
CA MET A 125 -7.37 -17.99 6.35
C MET A 125 -6.06 -18.78 6.45
N GLN A 126 -5.56 -19.24 5.29
CA GLN A 126 -4.29 -19.93 5.16
C GLN A 126 -3.25 -19.00 4.58
N PHE A 127 -2.09 -18.89 5.24
CA PHE A 127 -1.00 -18.03 4.79
C PHE A 127 0.24 -18.83 4.40
N VAL A 128 0.95 -18.30 3.41
CA VAL A 128 2.16 -18.92 2.85
C VAL A 128 3.29 -17.90 2.88
N TRP A 129 4.40 -18.28 3.51
CA TRP A 129 5.64 -17.55 3.39
C TRP A 129 6.44 -18.06 2.20
N LYS A 130 7.02 -17.13 1.45
CA LYS A 130 7.93 -17.44 0.33
C LYS A 130 9.20 -16.62 0.51
N PRO A 131 10.33 -17.27 0.87
CA PRO A 131 11.58 -16.58 1.10
C PRO A 131 12.14 -15.94 -0.17
N GLY A 132 12.91 -14.87 0.02
CA GLY A 132 13.70 -14.24 -1.02
C GLY A 132 13.21 -12.87 -1.48
N TYR A 133 12.05 -12.40 -0.99
CA TYR A 133 11.72 -10.99 -1.10
C TYR A 133 12.14 -10.32 0.22
N ALA A 134 13.34 -9.76 0.22
CA ALA A 134 13.96 -9.17 1.40
C ALA A 134 13.09 -8.07 2.04
N ASP A 135 13.25 -7.84 3.32
CA ASP A 135 12.80 -6.61 3.96
C ASP A 135 13.47 -5.42 3.27
N TYR A 136 12.95 -4.21 3.45
CA TYR A 136 13.40 -3.08 2.62
C TYR A 136 14.78 -2.54 3.00
N TYR A 137 15.20 -2.80 4.22
CA TYR A 137 16.54 -2.47 4.73
C TYR A 137 17.18 -3.72 5.35
N PRO A 138 17.45 -4.77 4.54
CA PRO A 138 17.90 -6.06 5.06
C PRO A 138 19.31 -6.02 5.65
N GLU A 139 20.07 -4.98 5.34
CA GLU A 139 21.41 -4.70 5.88
C GLU A 139 21.41 -4.14 7.30
N LEU A 140 20.26 -3.61 7.77
CA LEU A 140 20.13 -3.10 9.13
C LEU A 140 19.98 -4.25 10.14
N PRO A 141 20.47 -4.09 11.39
CA PRO A 141 20.26 -5.06 12.45
C PRO A 141 18.77 -5.44 12.59
N GLY A 142 18.46 -6.74 12.55
CA GLY A 142 17.10 -7.27 12.62
C GLY A 142 16.33 -7.29 11.29
N GLY A 143 16.85 -6.68 10.23
CA GLY A 143 16.35 -6.81 8.87
C GLY A 143 16.58 -8.22 8.30
N SER A 144 15.76 -8.66 7.38
CA SER A 144 15.82 -10.02 6.83
C SER A 144 16.01 -10.02 5.31
N GLU A 145 17.13 -10.60 4.84
CA GLU A 145 17.34 -10.88 3.42
C GLU A 145 16.33 -11.92 2.87
N ARG A 146 15.78 -12.78 3.72
CA ARG A 146 14.76 -13.76 3.34
C ARG A 146 13.36 -13.17 3.35
N GLY A 147 13.18 -12.03 4.01
CA GLY A 147 11.97 -11.24 4.12
C GLY A 147 10.90 -11.83 5.04
N SER A 148 10.06 -10.94 5.53
CA SER A 148 8.99 -11.24 6.50
C SER A 148 7.59 -11.16 5.88
N THR A 149 7.50 -10.99 4.57
CA THR A 149 6.22 -10.90 3.85
C THR A 149 5.58 -12.27 3.66
N ILE A 150 4.33 -12.38 4.07
CA ILE A 150 3.49 -13.57 3.83
C ILE A 150 2.36 -13.20 2.87
N ASN A 151 1.76 -14.21 2.24
CA ASN A 151 0.69 -14.05 1.27
C ASN A 151 -0.38 -15.12 1.47
N VAL A 152 -1.57 -14.89 0.94
CA VAL A 152 -2.60 -15.93 0.81
C VAL A 152 -2.47 -16.65 -0.53
N PRO A 153 -2.87 -17.94 -0.63
CA PRO A 153 -3.00 -18.63 -1.90
C PRO A 153 -4.07 -17.99 -2.78
N GLU A 154 -4.03 -18.28 -4.06
CA GLU A 154 -5.07 -17.89 -5.02
C GLU A 154 -6.42 -18.55 -4.67
N ILE A 155 -7.52 -17.90 -5.06
CA ILE A 155 -8.88 -18.38 -4.81
C ILE A 155 -9.74 -18.25 -6.06
N ASP A 156 -10.67 -19.16 -6.26
CA ASP A 156 -11.74 -18.98 -7.26
C ASP A 156 -12.88 -18.18 -6.64
N LEU A 157 -13.13 -16.98 -7.14
CA LEU A 157 -14.15 -16.07 -6.58
C LEU A 157 -15.58 -16.63 -6.63
N ARG A 158 -15.83 -17.65 -7.46
CA ARG A 158 -17.16 -18.33 -7.50
C ARG A 158 -17.58 -18.88 -6.14
N VAL A 159 -16.63 -19.16 -5.23
CA VAL A 159 -16.94 -19.62 -3.87
C VAL A 159 -17.64 -18.57 -3.00
N LEU A 160 -17.55 -17.29 -3.38
CA LEU A 160 -18.29 -16.19 -2.73
C LEU A 160 -19.78 -16.20 -3.11
N GLY A 161 -20.18 -16.92 -4.16
CA GLY A 161 -21.55 -16.88 -4.65
C GLY A 161 -22.00 -15.46 -5.03
N PRO A 162 -23.19 -15.02 -4.57
CA PRO A 162 -23.69 -13.67 -4.86
C PRO A 162 -22.80 -12.53 -4.35
N GLU A 163 -21.99 -12.77 -3.31
CA GLU A 163 -21.10 -11.77 -2.71
C GLU A 163 -19.91 -11.41 -3.61
N GLU A 164 -19.62 -12.20 -4.65
CA GLU A 164 -18.53 -11.91 -5.59
C GLU A 164 -18.65 -10.51 -6.22
N GLN A 165 -19.87 -10.13 -6.59
CA GLN A 165 -20.13 -8.82 -7.20
C GLN A 165 -19.87 -7.64 -6.26
N ASN A 166 -19.86 -7.89 -4.95
CA ASN A 166 -19.64 -6.90 -3.91
C ASN A 166 -18.15 -6.74 -3.55
N LEU A 167 -17.26 -7.57 -4.08
CA LEU A 167 -15.83 -7.39 -3.91
C LEU A 167 -15.33 -6.25 -4.80
N LEU A 168 -14.51 -5.36 -4.24
CA LEU A 168 -13.90 -4.27 -4.99
C LEU A 168 -12.99 -4.81 -6.09
N ALA A 169 -13.22 -4.37 -7.34
CA ALA A 169 -12.42 -4.80 -8.49
C ALA A 169 -10.99 -4.23 -8.43
N PRO A 170 -9.98 -4.90 -9.03
CA PRO A 170 -8.62 -4.37 -9.08
C PRO A 170 -8.55 -3.09 -9.93
N LEU A 171 -7.60 -2.21 -9.60
CA LEU A 171 -7.37 -0.95 -10.33
C LEU A 171 -7.04 -1.18 -11.82
N ALA A 172 -6.24 -2.19 -12.13
CA ALA A 172 -5.98 -2.60 -13.49
C ALA A 172 -6.91 -3.74 -13.86
N LEU A 173 -7.87 -3.48 -14.74
CA LEU A 173 -8.69 -4.52 -15.34
C LEU A 173 -7.83 -5.40 -16.24
N ALA A 174 -7.22 -6.42 -15.66
CA ALA A 174 -6.57 -7.46 -16.43
C ALA A 174 -7.64 -8.25 -17.22
N PRO A 175 -7.37 -8.68 -18.46
CA PRO A 175 -8.25 -9.57 -19.18
C PRO A 175 -8.59 -10.79 -18.35
N ARG A 176 -9.80 -11.32 -18.51
CA ARG A 176 -10.27 -12.50 -17.78
C ARG A 176 -9.25 -13.63 -17.86
N GLY A 177 -8.88 -14.17 -16.72
CA GLY A 177 -7.89 -15.24 -16.60
C GLY A 177 -6.43 -14.75 -16.47
N ILE A 178 -6.15 -13.46 -16.58
CA ILE A 178 -4.82 -12.91 -16.26
C ILE A 178 -4.80 -12.52 -14.78
N TRP A 179 -4.02 -13.26 -14.03
CA TRP A 179 -3.70 -12.97 -12.63
C TRP A 179 -2.28 -13.44 -12.31
N PHE A 180 -1.61 -12.74 -11.41
CA PHE A 180 -0.24 -13.02 -11.02
C PHE A 180 -0.18 -13.47 -9.56
N ALA A 181 0.37 -14.65 -9.32
CA ALA A 181 0.91 -14.94 -8.00
C ALA A 181 2.20 -14.11 -7.79
N PRO A 182 2.56 -13.74 -6.55
CA PRO A 182 3.77 -12.93 -6.30
C PRO A 182 5.04 -13.46 -6.98
N LYS A 183 5.25 -14.80 -6.98
CA LYS A 183 6.37 -15.45 -7.68
C LYS A 183 6.33 -15.32 -9.21
N ASP A 184 5.12 -15.30 -9.79
CA ASP A 184 4.94 -15.20 -11.23
C ASP A 184 5.28 -13.79 -11.70
N LEU A 185 4.99 -12.76 -10.88
CA LEU A 185 5.27 -11.36 -11.23
C LEU A 185 6.76 -11.11 -11.44
N ARG A 186 7.62 -11.50 -10.48
CA ARG A 186 9.07 -11.39 -10.64
C ARG A 186 9.57 -12.08 -11.91
N LEU A 187 9.14 -13.33 -12.14
CA LEU A 187 9.54 -14.09 -13.33
C LEU A 187 8.99 -13.49 -14.63
N PHE A 188 7.83 -12.86 -14.59
CA PHE A 188 7.26 -12.15 -15.74
C PHE A 188 8.13 -10.96 -16.16
N TYR A 189 8.67 -10.18 -15.23
CA TYR A 189 9.63 -9.12 -15.55
C TYR A 189 10.91 -9.68 -16.20
N GLN A 190 11.22 -10.94 -15.98
CA GLN A 190 12.37 -11.66 -16.54
C GLN A 190 12.03 -12.50 -17.78
N VAL A 191 10.92 -12.23 -18.46
CA VAL A 191 10.42 -13.03 -19.61
C VAL A 191 11.44 -13.16 -20.74
N ARG A 192 12.34 -12.19 -20.91
CA ARG A 192 13.38 -12.21 -21.94
C ARG A 192 14.74 -12.73 -21.44
N GLN A 193 14.95 -12.81 -20.13
CA GLN A 193 16.23 -13.18 -19.52
C GLN A 193 16.36 -14.69 -19.31
N ASN A 194 15.28 -15.40 -19.00
CA ASN A 194 15.36 -16.81 -18.67
C ASN A 194 14.13 -17.62 -19.11
N TRP A 195 14.29 -18.97 -19.14
CA TRP A 195 13.22 -19.90 -19.52
C TRP A 195 12.04 -19.92 -18.55
N ARG A 196 12.29 -19.66 -17.26
CA ARG A 196 11.24 -19.62 -16.24
C ARG A 196 10.28 -18.46 -16.49
N GLY A 197 10.80 -17.30 -16.92
CA GLY A 197 9.97 -16.17 -17.35
C GLY A 197 9.10 -16.51 -18.56
N LYS A 198 9.66 -17.21 -19.57
CA LYS A 198 8.87 -17.69 -20.74
C LYS A 198 7.79 -18.69 -20.33
N ALA A 199 8.09 -19.58 -19.38
CA ALA A 199 7.10 -20.52 -18.85
C ALA A 199 5.92 -19.80 -18.15
N VAL A 200 6.17 -18.67 -17.47
CA VAL A 200 5.10 -17.84 -16.90
C VAL A 200 4.18 -17.29 -17.99
N LEU A 201 4.73 -16.84 -19.12
CA LEU A 201 3.90 -16.38 -20.24
C LEU A 201 2.98 -17.49 -20.77
N LEU A 202 3.49 -18.71 -20.96
CA LEU A 202 2.68 -19.86 -21.35
C LEU A 202 1.62 -20.21 -20.31
N LYS A 203 1.96 -20.12 -19.03
CA LYS A 203 1.03 -20.31 -17.92
C LYS A 203 -0.10 -19.26 -17.93
N LEU A 204 0.20 -18.00 -18.24
CA LEU A 204 -0.81 -16.95 -18.39
C LEU A 204 -1.76 -17.23 -19.55
N ILE A 205 -1.23 -17.64 -20.70
CA ILE A 205 -2.06 -18.03 -21.86
C ILE A 205 -2.98 -19.20 -21.48
N TRP A 206 -2.47 -20.22 -20.81
CA TRP A 206 -3.27 -21.35 -20.34
C TRP A 206 -4.35 -20.92 -19.34
N ARG A 207 -4.05 -20.01 -18.41
CA ARG A 207 -5.03 -19.41 -17.48
C ARG A 207 -6.15 -18.69 -18.23
N MET A 208 -5.81 -17.92 -19.27
CA MET A 208 -6.80 -17.25 -20.11
C MET A 208 -7.72 -18.27 -20.81
N VAL A 209 -7.16 -19.32 -21.40
CA VAL A 209 -7.93 -20.40 -22.04
C VAL A 209 -8.88 -21.05 -21.03
N ARG A 210 -8.38 -21.42 -19.86
CA ARG A 210 -9.20 -21.99 -18.78
C ARG A 210 -10.34 -21.07 -18.35
N ALA A 211 -10.06 -19.80 -18.16
CA ALA A 211 -11.07 -18.82 -17.74
C ALA A 211 -12.20 -18.67 -18.76
N HIS A 212 -11.89 -18.78 -20.07
CA HIS A 212 -12.89 -18.68 -21.12
C HIS A 212 -13.65 -20.00 -21.33
N VAL A 213 -12.99 -21.16 -21.21
CA VAL A 213 -13.58 -22.49 -21.43
C VAL A 213 -14.35 -22.98 -20.21
N PHE A 214 -13.75 -22.87 -19.01
CA PHE A 214 -14.31 -23.41 -17.77
C PHE A 214 -14.95 -22.36 -16.85
N GLY A 215 -14.92 -21.10 -17.25
CA GLY A 215 -15.52 -20.02 -16.49
C GLY A 215 -14.77 -19.66 -15.19
N ASP A 216 -13.49 -20.08 -15.03
CA ASP A 216 -12.70 -19.79 -13.83
C ASP A 216 -12.63 -18.28 -13.55
N ARG A 217 -12.82 -17.88 -12.28
CA ARG A 217 -12.76 -16.50 -11.81
C ARG A 217 -11.69 -16.36 -10.73
N MET A 218 -10.49 -16.79 -11.08
CA MET A 218 -9.37 -16.80 -10.14
C MET A 218 -8.93 -15.41 -9.75
N ALA A 219 -8.74 -15.20 -8.46
CA ALA A 219 -8.14 -14.02 -7.87
C ALA A 219 -6.89 -14.38 -7.07
N ALA A 220 -5.97 -13.43 -6.99
CA ALA A 220 -4.74 -13.52 -6.22
C ALA A 220 -4.55 -12.24 -5.41
N ILE A 221 -3.44 -12.15 -4.68
CA ILE A 221 -3.00 -10.94 -3.97
C ILE A 221 -4.10 -10.35 -3.07
N GLY A 222 -4.30 -9.03 -3.05
CA GLY A 222 -5.27 -8.37 -2.18
C GLY A 222 -6.71 -8.84 -2.35
N GLN A 223 -7.15 -9.10 -3.58
CA GLN A 223 -8.50 -9.65 -3.81
C GLN A 223 -8.68 -11.05 -3.19
N SER A 224 -7.66 -11.91 -3.31
CA SER A 224 -7.72 -13.22 -2.65
C SER A 224 -7.80 -13.09 -1.13
N LEU A 225 -7.04 -12.17 -0.54
CA LEU A 225 -7.07 -11.90 0.89
C LEU A 225 -8.47 -11.47 1.33
N MET A 226 -9.06 -10.49 0.64
CA MET A 226 -10.37 -9.95 1.03
C MET A 226 -11.51 -10.93 0.78
N ALA A 227 -11.46 -11.72 -0.30
CA ALA A 227 -12.41 -12.80 -0.54
C ALA A 227 -12.38 -13.85 0.58
N ARG A 228 -11.18 -14.26 1.01
CA ARG A 228 -10.99 -15.22 2.12
C ARG A 228 -11.48 -14.67 3.46
N MET A 229 -11.17 -13.40 3.75
CA MET A 229 -11.69 -12.70 4.94
C MET A 229 -13.22 -12.65 4.94
N ARG A 230 -13.85 -12.33 3.79
CA ARG A 230 -15.32 -12.31 3.67
C ARG A 230 -15.95 -13.69 3.93
N LEU A 231 -15.32 -14.76 3.42
CA LEU A 231 -15.75 -16.12 3.69
C LEU A 231 -15.62 -16.49 5.17
N ALA A 232 -14.51 -16.12 5.81
CA ALA A 232 -14.30 -16.33 7.24
C ALA A 232 -15.36 -15.60 8.09
N LEU A 233 -15.65 -14.33 7.76
CA LEU A 233 -16.74 -13.58 8.43
C LEU A 233 -18.10 -14.25 8.24
N GLY A 234 -18.36 -14.83 7.04
CA GLY A 234 -19.59 -15.59 6.76
C GLY A 234 -19.71 -16.87 7.61
N GLU A 235 -18.61 -17.62 7.81
CA GLU A 235 -18.58 -18.81 8.69
C GLU A 235 -18.94 -18.45 10.15
N HIS A 236 -18.59 -17.22 10.58
CA HIS A 236 -18.87 -16.72 11.92
C HIS A 236 -20.15 -15.87 12.05
N ASN A 237 -20.94 -15.76 10.96
CA ASN A 237 -22.16 -14.95 10.91
C ASN A 237 -21.95 -13.48 11.32
N VAL A 238 -20.82 -12.88 10.92
CA VAL A 238 -20.58 -11.45 11.15
C VAL A 238 -21.28 -10.65 10.07
N PRO A 239 -22.27 -9.80 10.42
CA PRO A 239 -22.98 -8.97 9.45
C PRO A 239 -22.09 -7.85 8.90
N MET A 240 -22.30 -7.51 7.63
CA MET A 240 -21.66 -6.38 6.95
C MET A 240 -22.73 -5.60 6.17
N TRP A 241 -22.82 -4.31 6.45
CA TRP A 241 -23.69 -3.40 5.72
C TRP A 241 -22.86 -2.61 4.70
N LEU A 242 -23.15 -2.79 3.43
CA LEU A 242 -22.59 -2.02 2.33
C LEU A 242 -23.48 -0.80 2.05
N SER A 243 -22.95 0.21 1.37
CA SER A 243 -23.62 1.50 1.14
C SER A 243 -24.18 2.11 2.44
N ALA A 244 -23.37 2.03 3.49
CA ALA A 244 -23.73 2.43 4.85
C ALA A 244 -22.63 3.33 5.45
N PRO A 245 -22.46 4.57 4.95
CA PRO A 245 -21.48 5.51 5.46
C PRO A 245 -21.78 5.90 6.92
N MET A 246 -20.76 5.87 7.77
CA MET A 246 -20.80 6.53 9.08
C MET A 246 -20.77 8.05 8.88
N THR A 247 -21.68 8.75 9.48
CA THR A 247 -21.79 10.21 9.38
C THR A 247 -21.34 10.92 10.65
N GLU A 248 -21.49 10.27 11.81
CA GLU A 248 -21.19 10.87 13.10
C GLU A 248 -20.87 9.81 14.16
N LEU A 249 -19.97 10.14 15.11
CA LEU A 249 -19.76 9.38 16.34
C LEU A 249 -20.69 9.88 17.43
N ILE A 250 -21.26 8.97 18.21
CA ILE A 250 -22.13 9.30 19.35
C ILE A 250 -21.31 9.20 20.63
N THR A 251 -21.29 10.27 21.43
CA THR A 251 -20.65 10.26 22.75
C THR A 251 -21.70 10.37 23.86
N ASP A 252 -21.39 9.83 25.03
CA ASP A 252 -22.16 10.09 26.26
C ASP A 252 -21.71 11.41 26.93
N LEU A 253 -22.30 11.69 28.08
CA LEU A 253 -22.02 12.93 28.83
C LEU A 253 -20.60 13.03 29.38
N ASP A 254 -19.93 11.89 29.55
CA ASP A 254 -18.54 11.80 30.01
C ASP A 254 -17.54 11.89 28.86
N GLY A 255 -18.05 11.97 27.60
CA GLY A 255 -17.23 12.03 26.38
C GLY A 255 -16.73 10.67 25.89
N ARG A 256 -17.23 9.56 26.43
CA ARG A 256 -17.00 8.22 25.92
C ARG A 256 -17.75 8.03 24.60
N VAL A 257 -17.12 7.45 23.60
CA VAL A 257 -17.80 7.03 22.36
C VAL A 257 -18.61 5.76 22.64
N VAL A 258 -19.93 5.86 22.43
CA VAL A 258 -20.90 4.79 22.72
C VAL A 258 -21.60 4.25 21.48
N GLY A 259 -21.28 4.79 20.30
CA GLY A 259 -21.86 4.35 19.04
C GLY A 259 -21.59 5.30 17.88
N ALA A 260 -22.36 5.15 16.84
CA ALA A 260 -22.31 6.03 15.66
C ALA A 260 -23.66 6.13 14.96
N VAL A 261 -23.82 7.20 14.17
CA VAL A 261 -24.91 7.34 13.20
C VAL A 261 -24.38 6.86 11.84
N VAL A 262 -25.15 6.00 11.20
CA VAL A 262 -24.84 5.43 9.89
C VAL A 262 -26.03 5.69 8.96
N GLU A 263 -25.78 6.18 7.76
CA GLU A 263 -26.83 6.32 6.77
C GLU A 263 -27.08 4.97 6.09
N ARG A 264 -28.34 4.53 6.04
CA ARG A 264 -28.71 3.31 5.33
C ARG A 264 -30.06 3.49 4.64
N ASP A 265 -30.11 3.18 3.35
CA ASP A 265 -31.34 3.35 2.53
C ASP A 265 -31.93 4.77 2.61
N GLY A 266 -31.05 5.78 2.69
CA GLY A 266 -31.41 7.21 2.81
C GLY A 266 -31.94 7.61 4.19
N LYS A 267 -31.74 6.78 5.22
CA LYS A 267 -32.18 7.07 6.60
C LYS A 267 -31.01 6.99 7.56
N PRO A 268 -30.90 7.90 8.54
CA PRO A 268 -29.96 7.77 9.62
C PRO A 268 -30.39 6.61 10.54
N ILE A 269 -29.45 5.72 10.83
CA ILE A 269 -29.59 4.59 11.75
C ILE A 269 -28.60 4.80 12.90
N ARG A 270 -29.12 4.82 14.11
CA ARG A 270 -28.35 5.02 15.33
C ARG A 270 -27.91 3.65 15.87
N ILE A 271 -26.62 3.41 15.88
CA ILE A 271 -26.06 2.12 16.31
C ILE A 271 -25.34 2.33 17.64
N ARG A 272 -25.79 1.61 18.69
CA ARG A 272 -25.05 1.50 19.94
C ARG A 272 -23.94 0.48 19.84
N ALA A 273 -22.73 0.85 20.27
CA ALA A 273 -21.57 -0.02 20.39
C ALA A 273 -21.19 -0.12 21.89
N ARG A 274 -21.65 -1.18 22.57
CA ARG A 274 -21.48 -1.30 24.02
C ARG A 274 -20.00 -1.35 24.45
N GLY A 275 -19.17 -2.00 23.68
CA GLY A 275 -17.72 -2.10 23.90
C GLY A 275 -16.92 -0.99 23.26
N GLY A 276 -17.32 -0.54 22.06
CA GLY A 276 -16.65 0.56 21.36
C GLY A 276 -16.80 0.53 19.85
N VAL A 277 -16.29 1.59 19.22
CA VAL A 277 -16.24 1.80 17.77
C VAL A 277 -14.80 1.68 17.29
N VAL A 278 -14.56 0.88 16.25
CA VAL A 278 -13.26 0.72 15.60
C VAL A 278 -13.26 1.42 14.24
N ILE A 279 -12.54 2.52 14.13
CA ILE A 279 -12.35 3.23 12.85
C ILE A 279 -11.30 2.49 12.02
N ALA A 280 -11.73 1.93 10.87
CA ALA A 280 -10.92 1.22 9.90
C ALA A 280 -11.22 1.69 8.46
N SER A 281 -11.60 2.96 8.32
CA SER A 281 -12.19 3.57 7.13
C SER A 281 -11.17 3.94 6.04
N GLY A 282 -9.88 3.63 6.23
CA GLY A 282 -8.80 4.07 5.35
C GLY A 282 -8.37 5.51 5.62
N GLY A 283 -7.51 6.03 4.75
CA GLY A 283 -6.96 7.38 4.85
C GLY A 283 -7.80 8.44 4.13
N PHE A 284 -7.12 9.49 3.68
CA PHE A 284 -7.71 10.62 2.94
C PHE A 284 -7.06 10.82 1.56
N ASP A 285 -6.68 9.70 0.94
CA ASP A 285 -5.90 9.61 -0.30
C ASP A 285 -6.49 10.44 -1.44
N HIS A 286 -7.81 10.53 -1.53
CA HIS A 286 -8.56 11.20 -2.59
C HIS A 286 -9.19 12.55 -2.17
N ASP A 287 -8.96 13.00 -0.93
CA ASP A 287 -9.25 14.39 -0.55
C ASP A 287 -8.08 15.30 -0.90
N MET A 288 -8.07 15.74 -2.16
CA MET A 288 -6.98 16.55 -2.70
C MET A 288 -6.82 17.89 -1.99
N THR A 289 -7.90 18.48 -1.49
CA THR A 289 -7.84 19.74 -0.74
C THR A 289 -7.06 19.53 0.55
N TRP A 290 -7.42 18.51 1.32
CA TRP A 290 -6.74 18.20 2.57
C TRP A 290 -5.28 17.76 2.37
N ARG A 291 -5.01 17.00 1.29
CA ARG A 291 -3.64 16.62 0.96
C ARG A 291 -2.74 17.79 0.60
N LEU A 292 -3.21 18.74 -0.23
CA LEU A 292 -2.46 19.92 -0.63
C LEU A 292 -2.23 20.90 0.52
N GLU A 293 -3.13 20.92 1.51
CA GLU A 293 -2.96 21.70 2.73
C GLU A 293 -1.74 21.24 3.54
N HIS A 294 -1.52 19.92 3.62
CA HIS A 294 -0.43 19.33 4.40
C HIS A 294 0.86 19.10 3.62
N LEU A 295 0.79 18.95 2.30
CA LEU A 295 1.94 18.73 1.43
C LEU A 295 1.82 19.57 0.13
N PRO A 296 2.22 20.84 0.16
CA PRO A 296 2.12 21.75 -0.99
C PRO A 296 2.92 21.32 -2.21
N GLU A 297 3.97 20.48 -2.05
CA GLU A 297 4.76 19.94 -3.16
C GLU A 297 3.92 19.13 -4.15
N LEU A 298 2.78 18.61 -3.73
CA LEU A 298 1.82 17.92 -4.61
C LEU A 298 1.18 18.83 -5.66
N ASN A 299 1.22 20.16 -5.48
CA ASN A 299 0.82 21.08 -6.56
C ASN A 299 1.61 20.82 -7.84
N ARG A 300 2.90 20.48 -7.73
CA ARG A 300 3.73 20.17 -8.90
C ARG A 300 3.28 18.90 -9.61
N VAL A 301 2.84 17.88 -8.87
CA VAL A 301 2.23 16.66 -9.44
C VAL A 301 0.94 17.00 -10.18
N GLN A 302 0.11 17.86 -9.58
CA GLN A 302 -1.16 18.30 -10.18
C GLN A 302 -0.97 19.08 -11.48
N GLU A 303 0.04 19.93 -11.57
CA GLU A 303 0.41 20.64 -12.81
C GLU A 303 0.78 19.68 -13.94
N ILE A 304 1.49 18.59 -13.63
CA ILE A 304 1.98 17.61 -14.61
C ILE A 304 0.87 16.64 -15.03
N ALA A 305 0.18 16.04 -14.06
CA ALA A 305 -0.85 15.04 -14.29
C ALA A 305 -2.19 15.63 -14.77
N GLY A 306 -2.38 16.93 -14.59
CA GLY A 306 -3.61 17.68 -14.85
C GLY A 306 -4.47 17.83 -13.60
N SER A 307 -5.13 18.98 -13.48
CA SER A 307 -6.04 19.29 -12.38
C SER A 307 -7.22 18.32 -12.37
N GLY A 308 -7.60 17.84 -11.18
CA GLY A 308 -8.73 16.95 -10.98
C GLY A 308 -8.43 15.46 -11.28
N LYS A 309 -7.16 15.08 -11.48
CA LYS A 309 -6.74 13.68 -11.56
C LYS A 309 -6.14 13.24 -10.22
N ASP A 310 -6.60 12.10 -9.75
CA ASP A 310 -6.04 11.45 -8.60
C ASP A 310 -4.75 10.73 -8.99
N TRP A 311 -3.70 10.90 -8.20
CA TRP A 311 -2.43 10.19 -8.36
C TRP A 311 -2.19 9.16 -7.24
N SER A 312 -3.26 8.79 -6.53
CA SER A 312 -3.24 7.71 -5.56
C SER A 312 -3.70 6.39 -6.18
N PHE A 313 -3.05 5.30 -5.78
CA PHE A 313 -3.50 3.93 -6.06
C PHE A 313 -4.40 3.39 -4.94
N GLY A 314 -4.76 4.22 -3.96
CA GLY A 314 -5.69 3.91 -2.88
C GLY A 314 -7.13 3.71 -3.36
N ASN A 315 -8.01 3.39 -2.43
CA ASN A 315 -9.43 3.28 -2.73
C ASN A 315 -10.03 4.67 -2.97
N PRO A 316 -10.68 4.93 -4.12
CA PRO A 316 -11.33 6.22 -4.40
C PRO A 316 -12.33 6.70 -3.34
N ALA A 317 -12.83 5.79 -2.50
CA ALA A 317 -13.68 6.12 -1.38
C ALA A 317 -12.93 6.64 -0.13
N SER A 318 -11.58 6.62 -0.11
CA SER A 318 -10.77 7.09 1.03
C SER A 318 -10.70 8.62 1.05
N MET A 319 -11.65 9.24 1.76
CA MET A 319 -11.85 10.69 1.85
C MET A 319 -11.60 11.26 3.27
N GLY A 320 -11.06 10.45 4.19
CA GLY A 320 -10.75 10.90 5.56
C GLY A 320 -11.94 10.96 6.51
N ASP A 321 -13.09 10.39 6.16
CA ASP A 321 -14.32 10.55 6.94
C ASP A 321 -14.16 10.11 8.40
N GLY A 322 -13.52 8.96 8.65
CA GLY A 322 -13.31 8.45 10.00
C GLY A 322 -12.31 9.27 10.80
N ILE A 323 -11.29 9.84 10.15
CA ILE A 323 -10.30 10.71 10.80
C ILE A 323 -10.99 11.98 11.26
N ARG A 324 -11.75 12.65 10.36
CA ARG A 324 -12.53 13.86 10.72
C ARG A 324 -13.59 13.60 11.79
N ALA A 325 -14.20 12.42 11.79
CA ALA A 325 -15.14 12.06 12.84
C ALA A 325 -14.44 11.93 14.21
N GLY A 326 -13.22 11.40 14.23
CA GLY A 326 -12.38 11.37 15.42
C GLY A 326 -11.98 12.76 15.91
N GLU A 327 -11.53 13.64 15.01
CA GLU A 327 -11.18 15.03 15.36
C GLU A 327 -12.36 15.78 16.00
N LYS A 328 -13.59 15.58 15.49
CA LYS A 328 -14.81 16.20 16.07
C LYS A 328 -15.07 15.81 17.52
N VAL A 329 -14.63 14.62 17.96
CA VAL A 329 -14.74 14.18 19.36
C VAL A 329 -13.45 14.43 20.16
N GLY A 330 -12.50 15.18 19.59
CA GLY A 330 -11.29 15.65 20.26
C GLY A 330 -10.08 14.73 20.08
N ALA A 331 -10.05 13.89 19.06
CA ALA A 331 -8.90 13.06 18.75
C ALA A 331 -7.74 13.90 18.18
N ALA A 332 -6.54 13.58 18.61
CA ALA A 332 -5.30 14.05 18.00
C ALA A 332 -5.01 13.32 16.70
N VAL A 333 -4.39 14.02 15.77
CA VAL A 333 -3.89 13.47 14.48
C VAL A 333 -2.39 13.70 14.35
N ASP A 334 -1.73 12.88 13.54
CA ASP A 334 -0.31 13.01 13.26
C ASP A 334 0.02 12.52 11.85
N LEU A 335 1.20 12.89 11.32
CA LEU A 335 1.73 12.48 10.01
C LEU A 335 0.80 12.81 8.82
N LEU A 336 -0.01 13.87 8.90
CA LEU A 336 -0.95 14.23 7.83
C LEU A 336 -0.25 14.65 6.53
N ASP A 337 1.03 15.02 6.60
CA ASP A 337 1.89 15.29 5.45
C ASP A 337 2.49 14.01 4.83
N GLU A 338 2.13 12.80 5.34
CA GLU A 338 2.76 11.55 4.96
C GLU A 338 1.80 10.61 4.21
N ALA A 339 2.37 9.85 3.29
CA ALA A 339 1.66 8.80 2.57
C ALA A 339 2.61 7.62 2.29
N TRP A 340 2.08 6.49 1.88
CA TRP A 340 2.84 5.38 1.31
C TRP A 340 3.30 5.77 -0.08
N TRP A 341 4.26 6.70 -0.13
CA TRP A 341 4.76 7.32 -1.36
C TRP A 341 5.32 6.32 -2.35
N PHE A 342 5.11 6.58 -3.62
CA PHE A 342 5.52 5.68 -4.69
C PHE A 342 5.87 6.45 -5.98
N PRO A 343 7.06 6.23 -6.60
CA PRO A 343 7.35 6.80 -7.91
C PRO A 343 6.44 6.17 -8.97
N ALA A 344 5.81 7.01 -9.76
CA ALA A 344 4.82 6.62 -10.77
C ALA A 344 5.06 7.32 -12.11
N MET A 345 4.53 6.73 -13.17
CA MET A 345 4.40 7.36 -14.48
C MET A 345 2.90 7.56 -14.76
N CYS A 346 2.51 8.74 -15.20
CA CYS A 346 1.13 9.01 -15.61
C CYS A 346 1.01 8.84 -17.12
N TRP A 347 0.24 7.85 -17.60
CA TRP A 347 0.00 7.66 -19.03
C TRP A 347 -0.87 8.77 -19.60
N PRO A 348 -0.85 9.01 -20.96
CA PRO A 348 -1.63 10.08 -21.57
C PRO A 348 -3.14 9.98 -21.36
N ASP A 349 -3.65 8.78 -21.08
CA ASP A 349 -5.05 8.52 -20.75
C ASP A 349 -5.38 8.75 -19.26
N GLY A 350 -4.39 9.17 -18.46
CA GLY A 350 -4.53 9.46 -17.05
C GLY A 350 -4.33 8.26 -16.13
N ARG A 351 -4.06 7.06 -16.65
CA ARG A 351 -3.73 5.90 -15.83
C ARG A 351 -2.35 6.06 -15.19
N LEU A 352 -2.28 5.76 -13.91
CA LEU A 352 -1.00 5.66 -13.22
C LEU A 352 -0.36 4.30 -13.46
N GLN A 353 0.96 4.28 -13.62
CA GLN A 353 1.77 3.08 -13.69
C GLN A 353 2.82 3.11 -12.59
N PHE A 354 2.85 2.04 -11.79
CA PHE A 354 3.90 1.84 -10.80
C PHE A 354 5.27 1.76 -11.45
N MET A 355 6.24 2.49 -10.91
CA MET A 355 7.65 2.42 -11.30
C MET A 355 8.47 1.66 -10.26
N LEU A 356 7.99 0.48 -9.81
CA LEU A 356 8.65 -0.33 -8.80
C LEU A 356 9.90 -1.03 -9.35
N ASN A 357 9.66 -2.00 -10.24
CA ASN A 357 10.70 -2.88 -10.72
C ASN A 357 11.53 -2.24 -11.81
N GLU A 358 10.90 -1.35 -12.57
CA GLU A 358 11.53 -0.65 -13.69
C GLU A 358 12.78 0.10 -13.25
N ARG A 359 12.73 0.77 -12.09
CA ARG A 359 13.86 1.53 -11.55
C ARG A 359 15.07 0.66 -11.19
N MET A 360 14.82 -0.59 -10.80
CA MET A 360 15.85 -1.55 -10.37
C MET A 360 16.57 -2.21 -11.56
N MET A 361 16.04 -2.09 -12.80
CA MET A 361 16.64 -2.73 -13.97
C MET A 361 17.98 -2.09 -14.32
N PRO A 362 18.93 -2.89 -14.86
CA PRO A 362 20.23 -2.36 -15.28
C PRO A 362 20.15 -1.53 -16.57
N ALA A 363 21.24 -0.84 -16.90
CA ALA A 363 21.39 0.08 -18.04
C ALA A 363 20.35 1.21 -18.05
N GLN A 364 20.15 1.79 -16.89
CA GLN A 364 19.34 2.98 -16.69
C GLN A 364 19.71 3.68 -15.38
N PHE A 365 19.45 4.98 -15.31
CA PHE A 365 19.61 5.81 -14.12
C PHE A 365 18.57 6.91 -14.10
N VAL A 366 18.36 7.55 -12.94
CA VAL A 366 17.40 8.63 -12.78
C VAL A 366 18.13 9.95 -12.54
N VAL A 367 17.64 11.03 -13.16
CA VAL A 367 18.17 12.38 -12.97
C VAL A 367 17.10 13.38 -12.55
N ASN A 368 17.52 14.37 -11.76
CA ASN A 368 16.76 15.54 -11.38
C ASN A 368 16.83 16.64 -12.46
N GLY A 369 16.24 17.82 -12.21
CA GLY A 369 16.26 18.99 -13.11
C GLY A 369 17.66 19.58 -13.36
N GLU A 370 18.65 19.22 -12.55
CA GLU A 370 20.05 19.57 -12.82
C GLU A 370 20.77 18.56 -13.72
N GLY A 371 20.14 17.44 -14.11
CA GLY A 371 20.75 16.36 -14.88
C GLY A 371 21.68 15.45 -14.05
N LYS A 372 21.53 15.45 -12.73
CA LYS A 372 22.33 14.66 -11.78
C LYS A 372 21.53 13.52 -11.20
N ARG A 373 22.16 12.36 -10.97
CA ARG A 373 21.63 11.33 -10.06
C ARG A 373 21.52 11.90 -8.64
N PHE A 374 20.54 11.49 -7.89
CA PHE A 374 20.28 12.03 -6.54
C PHE A 374 19.93 10.96 -5.51
N ILE A 375 19.79 9.69 -5.94
CA ILE A 375 19.49 8.55 -5.08
C ILE A 375 19.91 7.24 -5.76
N ASN A 376 20.03 6.16 -4.98
CA ASN A 376 20.00 4.78 -5.48
C ASN A 376 18.66 4.49 -6.15
N GLU A 377 18.64 4.26 -7.44
CA GLU A 377 17.40 4.01 -8.19
C GLU A 377 16.70 2.71 -7.74
N ALA A 378 17.43 1.76 -7.16
CA ALA A 378 16.89 0.52 -6.63
C ALA A 378 16.45 0.61 -5.16
N ALA A 379 16.69 1.73 -4.48
CA ALA A 379 16.27 1.95 -3.10
C ALA A 379 14.77 1.69 -2.88
N PRO A 380 14.32 1.44 -1.65
CA PRO A 380 12.91 1.37 -1.29
C PRO A 380 12.12 2.54 -1.87
N TYR A 381 10.93 2.28 -2.32
CA TYR A 381 10.13 3.30 -3.03
C TYR A 381 9.76 4.50 -2.15
N MET A 382 9.62 4.32 -0.83
CA MET A 382 9.42 5.42 0.12
C MET A 382 10.64 6.35 0.13
N ASP A 383 11.86 5.80 0.26
CA ASP A 383 13.09 6.59 0.28
C ASP A 383 13.29 7.35 -1.03
N PHE A 384 13.00 6.68 -2.16
CA PHE A 384 13.06 7.31 -3.48
C PHE A 384 12.09 8.50 -3.55
N ALA A 385 10.87 8.33 -3.08
CA ALA A 385 9.85 9.36 -3.09
C ALA A 385 10.17 10.50 -2.10
N HIS A 386 10.69 10.18 -0.91
CA HIS A 386 11.18 11.20 0.03
C HIS A 386 12.31 12.02 -0.57
N ALA A 387 13.28 11.39 -1.26
CA ALA A 387 14.33 12.13 -1.96
C ALA A 387 13.78 13.07 -3.05
N MET A 388 12.66 12.69 -3.72
CA MET A 388 11.96 13.58 -4.64
C MET A 388 11.36 14.79 -3.90
N ILE A 389 10.67 14.56 -2.78
CA ILE A 389 10.04 15.61 -1.97
C ILE A 389 11.10 16.57 -1.40
N GLU A 390 12.16 16.01 -0.81
CA GLU A 390 13.26 16.79 -0.20
C GLU A 390 14.02 17.63 -1.24
N GLY A 391 14.30 17.04 -2.41
CA GLY A 391 14.91 17.77 -3.50
C GLY A 391 14.06 18.96 -3.95
N GLN A 392 12.74 18.73 -4.09
CA GLN A 392 11.80 19.79 -4.45
C GLN A 392 11.74 20.91 -3.40
N ARG A 393 11.75 20.56 -2.11
CA ARG A 393 11.83 21.50 -0.98
C ARG A 393 13.13 22.30 -0.96
N ALA A 394 14.23 21.67 -1.38
CA ALA A 394 15.53 22.31 -1.49
C ALA A 394 15.67 23.21 -2.76
N GLY A 395 14.62 23.33 -3.58
CA GLY A 395 14.62 24.13 -4.80
C GLY A 395 15.28 23.46 -6.01
N VAL A 396 15.54 22.16 -5.93
CA VAL A 396 15.98 21.35 -7.07
C VAL A 396 14.78 20.62 -7.65
N GLU A 397 14.52 20.77 -8.95
CA GLU A 397 13.41 20.08 -9.59
C GLU A 397 13.64 18.56 -9.58
N THR A 398 12.88 17.86 -8.75
CA THR A 398 12.85 16.40 -8.62
C THR A 398 11.46 15.83 -8.87
N ILE A 399 10.47 16.70 -9.01
CA ILE A 399 9.09 16.40 -9.42
C ILE A 399 8.76 17.27 -10.64
N PRO A 400 8.87 16.71 -11.88
CA PRO A 400 9.25 15.34 -12.23
C PRO A 400 10.77 15.10 -12.16
N CYS A 401 11.16 13.83 -12.03
CA CYS A 401 12.49 13.38 -12.41
C CYS A 401 12.42 12.48 -13.66
N TRP A 402 13.57 12.10 -14.23
CA TRP A 402 13.62 11.40 -15.49
C TRP A 402 14.44 10.11 -15.42
N LEU A 403 13.81 8.98 -15.75
CA LEU A 403 14.49 7.70 -15.95
C LEU A 403 15.11 7.67 -17.34
N ILE A 404 16.44 7.63 -17.41
CA ILE A 404 17.21 7.60 -18.65
C ILE A 404 17.59 6.15 -18.97
N THR A 405 17.32 5.70 -20.19
CA THR A 405 17.66 4.35 -20.65
C THR A 405 18.00 4.32 -22.14
N ASP A 406 18.54 3.20 -22.65
CA ASP A 406 18.86 3.00 -24.06
C ASP A 406 17.88 2.04 -24.75
N ILE A 407 17.93 1.97 -26.07
CA ILE A 407 17.08 1.12 -26.90
C ILE A 407 17.27 -0.39 -26.58
N ARG A 408 18.45 -0.83 -26.16
CA ARG A 408 18.71 -2.25 -25.85
C ARG A 408 17.95 -2.64 -24.59
N SER A 409 17.98 -1.76 -23.57
CA SER A 409 17.26 -1.94 -22.32
C SER A 409 15.76 -1.89 -22.54
N PHE A 410 15.27 -0.93 -23.31
CA PHE A 410 13.87 -0.87 -23.69
C PHE A 410 13.39 -2.14 -24.42
N HIS A 411 14.24 -2.79 -25.19
CA HIS A 411 13.93 -4.06 -25.86
C HIS A 411 14.05 -5.28 -24.95
N LYS A 412 14.65 -5.16 -23.77
CA LYS A 412 14.93 -6.27 -22.86
C LYS A 412 14.10 -6.23 -21.60
N TYR A 413 13.86 -5.05 -21.04
CA TYR A 413 13.22 -4.87 -19.74
C TYR A 413 11.87 -4.19 -19.86
N VAL A 414 11.03 -4.38 -18.85
CA VAL A 414 9.78 -3.64 -18.70
C VAL A 414 10.10 -2.21 -18.26
N VAL A 415 9.51 -1.22 -18.92
CA VAL A 415 9.67 0.20 -18.56
C VAL A 415 8.32 0.90 -18.69
N GLY A 416 7.87 1.58 -17.64
CA GLY A 416 6.59 2.31 -17.62
C GLY A 416 5.37 1.42 -17.91
N GLY A 417 5.46 0.12 -17.57
CA GLY A 417 4.45 -0.88 -17.89
C GLY A 417 4.48 -1.40 -19.34
N HIS A 418 5.38 -0.88 -20.19
CA HIS A 418 5.58 -1.43 -21.53
C HIS A 418 6.31 -2.77 -21.48
N LEU A 419 5.73 -3.80 -22.13
CA LEU A 419 6.31 -5.14 -22.18
C LEU A 419 7.18 -5.34 -23.42
N PRO A 420 8.44 -5.77 -23.29
CA PRO A 420 9.36 -6.02 -24.39
C PRO A 420 9.11 -7.36 -25.12
N ILE A 421 7.85 -7.66 -25.41
CA ILE A 421 7.40 -8.86 -26.15
C ILE A 421 6.90 -8.43 -27.53
N PRO A 422 6.71 -9.35 -28.52
CA PRO A 422 6.08 -9.00 -29.79
C PRO A 422 4.75 -8.26 -29.58
N LYS A 423 4.42 -7.36 -30.53
CA LYS A 423 3.18 -6.59 -30.44
C LYS A 423 1.96 -7.53 -30.37
N VAL A 424 1.21 -7.39 -29.29
CA VAL A 424 -0.04 -8.15 -29.05
C VAL A 424 -1.20 -7.18 -29.25
N PRO A 425 -2.08 -7.41 -30.25
CA PRO A 425 -3.30 -6.60 -30.43
C PRO A 425 -4.17 -6.66 -29.17
N PHE A 426 -4.76 -5.52 -28.80
CA PHE A 426 -5.67 -5.41 -27.66
C PHE A 426 -5.09 -5.81 -26.29
N ALA A 427 -3.76 -5.84 -26.16
CA ALA A 427 -3.13 -6.03 -24.85
C ALA A 427 -3.52 -4.87 -23.91
N PRO A 428 -3.75 -5.14 -22.60
CA PRO A 428 -4.13 -4.11 -21.64
C PRO A 428 -2.98 -3.14 -21.32
N VAL A 429 -1.75 -3.52 -21.69
CA VAL A 429 -0.54 -2.73 -21.54
C VAL A 429 0.19 -2.64 -22.87
N PRO A 430 0.98 -1.59 -23.11
CA PRO A 430 1.75 -1.47 -24.34
C PRO A 430 2.74 -2.62 -24.55
N THR A 431 2.85 -3.10 -25.78
CA THR A 431 3.75 -4.19 -26.18
C THR A 431 4.46 -3.84 -27.48
N GLY A 432 5.59 -4.46 -27.75
CA GLY A 432 6.33 -4.30 -29.02
C GLY A 432 7.76 -3.81 -28.82
N ARG A 433 8.38 -3.37 -29.92
CA ARG A 433 9.77 -2.89 -29.93
C ARG A 433 9.89 -1.37 -30.03
N LYS A 434 8.77 -0.65 -30.12
CA LYS A 434 8.77 0.81 -30.24
C LYS A 434 8.04 1.41 -29.05
N VAL A 435 8.54 2.53 -28.56
CA VAL A 435 7.83 3.36 -27.59
C VAL A 435 6.47 3.74 -28.19
N PRO A 436 5.36 3.65 -27.43
CA PRO A 436 4.06 4.06 -27.92
C PRO A 436 4.06 5.50 -28.42
N LYS A 437 3.53 5.71 -29.62
CA LYS A 437 3.50 7.04 -30.22
C LYS A 437 2.81 8.08 -29.33
N ALA A 438 1.71 7.68 -28.66
CA ALA A 438 1.00 8.56 -27.74
C ALA A 438 1.89 9.03 -26.56
N TRP A 439 2.85 8.22 -26.10
CA TRP A 439 3.77 8.62 -25.04
C TRP A 439 4.81 9.65 -25.51
N LEU A 440 5.28 9.52 -26.77
CA LEU A 440 6.18 10.50 -27.38
C LEU A 440 5.44 11.81 -27.67
N ASP A 441 4.23 11.73 -28.24
CA ASP A 441 3.42 12.89 -28.59
C ASP A 441 3.00 13.70 -27.34
N SER A 442 2.68 13.03 -26.23
CA SER A 442 2.34 13.69 -24.96
C SER A 442 3.55 14.26 -24.22
N GLY A 443 4.75 13.80 -24.56
CA GLY A 443 5.98 14.26 -23.94
C GLY A 443 6.34 13.56 -22.63
N ILE A 444 5.56 12.58 -22.14
CA ILE A 444 5.92 11.79 -20.97
C ILE A 444 7.12 10.86 -21.23
N VAL A 445 7.41 10.60 -22.51
CA VAL A 445 8.66 9.99 -22.95
C VAL A 445 9.31 10.88 -24.00
N LYS A 446 10.60 11.13 -23.87
CA LYS A 446 11.43 11.80 -24.86
C LYS A 446 12.41 10.81 -25.48
N GLU A 447 12.69 10.96 -26.77
CA GLU A 447 13.64 10.14 -27.52
C GLU A 447 14.69 11.04 -28.18
N ALA A 448 15.97 10.63 -28.14
CA ALA A 448 17.07 11.35 -28.79
C ALA A 448 18.21 10.40 -29.17
N ASN A 449 19.08 10.84 -30.09
CA ASN A 449 20.22 10.06 -30.53
C ASN A 449 21.50 10.32 -29.71
N SER A 450 21.51 11.38 -28.90
CA SER A 450 22.60 11.70 -27.96
C SER A 450 22.06 12.13 -26.59
N PHE A 451 22.91 12.12 -25.57
CA PHE A 451 22.54 12.61 -24.24
C PHE A 451 22.32 14.12 -24.24
N GLU A 452 23.08 14.88 -25.06
CA GLU A 452 22.95 16.32 -25.18
C GLU A 452 21.60 16.73 -25.80
N GLU A 453 21.18 16.01 -26.85
CA GLU A 453 19.87 16.18 -27.46
C GLU A 453 18.75 15.83 -26.50
N LEU A 454 18.92 14.71 -25.76
CA LEU A 454 17.95 14.25 -24.76
C LEU A 454 17.82 15.28 -23.63
N ALA A 455 18.94 15.78 -23.13
CA ALA A 455 18.99 16.82 -22.10
C ALA A 455 18.21 18.06 -22.49
N THR A 456 18.42 18.55 -23.74
CA THR A 456 17.66 19.69 -24.28
C THR A 456 16.15 19.42 -24.29
N LYS A 457 15.72 18.17 -24.61
CA LYS A 457 14.30 17.79 -24.69
C LYS A 457 13.64 17.66 -23.31
N ILE A 458 14.41 17.36 -22.26
CA ILE A 458 13.91 17.25 -20.89
C ILE A 458 14.21 18.49 -20.03
N GLY A 459 14.85 19.51 -20.60
CA GLY A 459 15.10 20.79 -19.92
C GLY A 459 16.25 20.78 -18.90
N VAL A 460 17.21 19.83 -19.00
CA VAL A 460 18.37 19.77 -18.11
C VAL A 460 19.65 20.20 -18.82
N PRO A 461 20.73 20.62 -18.09
CA PRO A 461 21.99 21.06 -18.71
C PRO A 461 22.65 19.92 -19.52
N PRO A 462 22.90 20.08 -20.83
CA PRO A 462 23.42 19.01 -21.69
C PRO A 462 24.78 18.46 -21.28
N ALA A 463 25.71 19.32 -20.88
CA ALA A 463 27.03 18.89 -20.40
C ALA A 463 26.94 18.06 -19.11
N GLN A 464 25.98 18.41 -18.23
CA GLN A 464 25.80 17.69 -16.98
C GLN A 464 25.20 16.31 -17.22
N LEU A 465 24.14 16.18 -18.05
CA LEU A 465 23.57 14.87 -18.36
C LEU A 465 24.62 13.95 -19.01
N ARG A 466 25.45 14.48 -19.91
CA ARG A 466 26.58 13.73 -20.49
C ARG A 466 27.53 13.24 -19.40
N ALA A 467 27.97 14.15 -18.53
CA ALA A 467 28.89 13.80 -17.43
C ALA A 467 28.30 12.75 -16.48
N THR A 468 27.01 12.87 -16.17
CA THR A 468 26.28 11.88 -15.35
C THR A 468 26.25 10.50 -16.03
N ALA A 469 25.93 10.45 -17.33
CA ALA A 469 25.91 9.21 -18.11
C ALA A 469 27.31 8.55 -18.18
N ASP A 470 28.34 9.34 -18.43
CA ASP A 470 29.72 8.85 -18.50
C ASP A 470 30.19 8.32 -17.12
N ARG A 471 29.85 9.00 -16.04
CA ARG A 471 30.13 8.56 -14.65
C ARG A 471 29.40 7.25 -14.37
N PHE A 472 28.08 7.19 -14.62
CA PHE A 472 27.28 5.96 -14.44
C PHE A 472 27.83 4.80 -15.26
N ASN A 473 28.16 5.01 -16.52
CA ASN A 473 28.73 3.98 -17.38
C ASN A 473 30.06 3.43 -16.85
N LYS A 474 30.92 4.30 -16.30
CA LYS A 474 32.18 3.91 -15.67
C LYS A 474 31.95 3.02 -14.44
N LEU A 475 31.03 3.42 -13.54
CA LEU A 475 30.66 2.67 -12.35
C LEU A 475 30.06 1.30 -12.73
N ALA A 476 29.09 1.31 -13.66
CA ALA A 476 28.42 0.10 -14.11
C ALA A 476 29.39 -0.88 -14.83
N ALA A 477 30.39 -0.39 -15.55
CA ALA A 477 31.43 -1.22 -16.14
C ALA A 477 32.36 -1.82 -15.08
N GLY A 478 32.56 -1.11 -13.95
CA GLY A 478 33.31 -1.59 -12.78
C GLY A 478 32.52 -2.57 -11.91
N GLY A 479 31.22 -2.66 -12.09
CA GLY A 479 30.33 -3.59 -11.36
C GLY A 479 29.93 -3.11 -9.96
N HIS A 480 30.32 -1.89 -9.56
CA HIS A 480 29.99 -1.28 -8.27
C HIS A 480 29.59 0.19 -8.45
N ASP A 481 28.63 0.67 -7.69
CA ASP A 481 28.13 2.06 -7.69
C ASP A 481 28.68 2.82 -6.47
N ASP A 482 29.87 3.41 -6.61
CA ASP A 482 30.51 4.18 -5.54
C ASP A 482 29.71 5.44 -5.13
N ASP A 483 28.71 5.86 -5.96
CA ASP A 483 27.95 7.08 -5.68
C ASP A 483 26.74 6.81 -4.76
N PHE A 484 26.07 5.64 -4.94
CA PHE A 484 24.83 5.32 -4.22
C PHE A 484 24.71 3.87 -3.76
N ASN A 485 25.76 3.05 -3.87
CA ASN A 485 25.80 1.63 -3.47
C ASN A 485 24.68 0.78 -4.13
N ARG A 486 24.28 1.14 -5.36
CA ARG A 486 23.18 0.43 -6.06
C ARG A 486 23.57 -1.01 -6.39
N GLY A 487 22.76 -1.93 -5.89
CA GLY A 487 22.96 -3.37 -6.08
C GLY A 487 23.74 -4.04 -4.95
N ASP A 488 24.05 -3.35 -3.87
CA ASP A 488 24.71 -3.92 -2.70
C ASP A 488 23.71 -4.59 -1.75
N SER A 489 22.45 -4.10 -1.73
CA SER A 489 21.40 -4.64 -0.89
C SER A 489 20.72 -5.87 -1.54
N ALA A 490 20.32 -6.85 -0.73
CA ALA A 490 19.48 -7.96 -1.17
C ALA A 490 18.12 -7.48 -1.71
N TYR A 491 17.60 -6.37 -1.20
CA TYR A 491 16.39 -5.74 -1.71
C TYR A 491 16.59 -5.21 -3.13
N ASP A 492 17.68 -4.48 -3.40
CA ASP A 492 18.01 -3.94 -4.73
C ASP A 492 18.03 -5.04 -5.78
N ASN A 493 18.67 -6.17 -5.43
CA ASN A 493 18.90 -7.29 -6.34
C ASN A 493 17.65 -8.10 -6.67
N TYR A 494 16.58 -7.97 -5.89
CA TYR A 494 15.42 -8.85 -6.02
C TYR A 494 14.76 -8.80 -7.39
N TYR A 495 14.58 -7.62 -7.96
CA TYR A 495 13.97 -7.42 -9.27
C TYR A 495 14.98 -7.22 -10.40
N GLY A 496 16.27 -7.07 -10.10
CA GLY A 496 17.33 -6.90 -11.08
C GLY A 496 17.46 -8.06 -12.08
N ASP A 497 18.40 -7.95 -13.01
CA ASP A 497 18.70 -9.00 -14.00
C ASP A 497 19.68 -10.04 -13.39
N PRO A 498 19.21 -11.23 -13.00
CA PRO A 498 20.05 -12.24 -12.33
C PRO A 498 21.09 -12.85 -13.26
N THR A 499 21.15 -12.47 -14.52
CA THR A 499 22.18 -12.95 -15.49
C THR A 499 23.43 -12.08 -15.47
N LEU A 500 23.43 -10.98 -14.73
CA LEU A 500 24.55 -10.06 -14.58
C LEU A 500 25.28 -10.28 -13.24
N PRO A 501 26.59 -9.98 -13.17
CA PRO A 501 27.33 -10.03 -11.90
C PRO A 501 26.73 -9.12 -10.82
N ASN A 502 26.42 -7.87 -11.15
CA ASN A 502 25.57 -7.01 -10.36
C ASN A 502 24.22 -6.89 -11.09
N PRO A 503 23.11 -7.39 -10.51
CA PRO A 503 21.80 -7.41 -11.17
C PRO A 503 21.24 -6.04 -11.56
N ASN A 504 21.74 -4.98 -10.96
CA ASN A 504 21.23 -3.61 -11.11
C ASN A 504 22.13 -2.72 -11.98
N LEU A 505 23.33 -3.20 -12.37
CA LEU A 505 24.31 -2.40 -13.09
C LEU A 505 24.65 -2.97 -14.46
N LEU A 506 24.52 -2.15 -15.48
CA LEU A 506 25.00 -2.38 -16.85
C LEU A 506 25.20 -1.02 -17.51
N PRO A 507 26.34 -0.78 -18.22
CA PRO A 507 26.51 0.46 -18.94
C PRO A 507 25.45 0.66 -20.03
N LEU A 508 24.99 1.91 -20.22
CA LEU A 508 24.17 2.26 -21.39
C LEU A 508 24.99 2.08 -22.66
N GLY A 509 24.33 1.59 -23.70
CA GLY A 509 24.93 1.42 -25.02
C GLY A 509 24.78 2.64 -25.92
N LYS A 510 24.65 2.35 -27.23
CA LYS A 510 24.37 3.38 -28.24
C LYS A 510 22.88 3.74 -28.25
N GLY A 511 22.58 4.98 -28.62
CA GLY A 511 21.19 5.45 -28.82
C GLY A 511 20.42 4.67 -29.91
N PRO A 512 19.14 4.98 -30.08
CA PRO A 512 18.43 6.05 -29.40
C PRO A 512 18.32 5.84 -27.89
N TYR A 513 18.32 6.96 -27.17
CA TYR A 513 18.11 7.05 -25.73
C TYR A 513 16.71 7.55 -25.44
N TYR A 514 16.18 7.15 -24.31
CA TYR A 514 14.84 7.53 -23.85
C TYR A 514 14.90 8.12 -22.45
N ALA A 515 14.07 9.12 -22.21
CA ALA A 515 13.81 9.68 -20.89
C ALA A 515 12.33 9.46 -20.56
N PHE A 516 12.03 8.72 -19.50
CA PHE A 516 10.68 8.48 -19.00
C PHE A 516 10.42 9.39 -17.81
N GLN A 517 9.32 10.13 -17.85
CA GLN A 517 8.93 11.03 -16.78
C GLN A 517 8.43 10.24 -15.56
N ILE A 518 9.00 10.51 -14.39
CA ILE A 518 8.56 9.97 -13.11
C ILE A 518 7.96 11.10 -12.30
N ILE A 519 6.77 10.87 -11.78
CA ILE A 519 6.06 11.73 -10.84
C ILE A 519 5.90 11.03 -9.50
N LEU A 520 5.52 11.78 -8.48
CA LEU A 520 5.13 11.24 -7.18
C LEU A 520 3.70 10.71 -7.24
N GLY A 521 3.48 9.51 -6.74
CA GLY A 521 2.19 8.89 -6.47
C GLY A 521 2.22 8.26 -5.07
N ASP A 522 1.16 7.57 -4.67
CA ASP A 522 1.08 6.87 -3.39
C ASP A 522 0.16 5.65 -3.42
N LEU A 523 0.25 4.84 -2.36
CA LEU A 523 -0.60 3.67 -2.11
C LEU A 523 -1.68 3.97 -1.05
N GLY A 524 -1.89 5.24 -0.73
CA GLY A 524 -2.74 5.76 0.32
C GLY A 524 -1.98 6.61 1.32
N THR A 525 -2.69 7.47 2.06
CA THR A 525 -2.09 8.25 3.15
C THR A 525 -1.72 7.37 4.33
N SER A 526 -0.71 7.76 5.11
CA SER A 526 -0.22 7.05 6.30
C SER A 526 -0.34 7.87 7.58
N GLY A 527 -0.84 9.10 7.48
CA GLY A 527 -1.23 9.94 8.60
C GLY A 527 -2.69 9.75 9.00
N GLY A 528 -3.03 10.13 10.24
CA GLY A 528 -4.37 10.04 10.77
C GLY A 528 -4.41 10.09 12.29
N LEU A 529 -5.41 9.46 12.91
CA LEU A 529 -5.65 9.45 14.34
C LEU A 529 -4.45 8.90 15.12
N ARG A 530 -4.03 9.58 16.17
CA ARG A 530 -3.03 9.09 17.11
C ARG A 530 -3.63 7.97 17.95
N THR A 531 -2.88 6.87 18.09
CA THR A 531 -3.30 5.71 18.89
C THR A 531 -2.19 5.22 19.79
N ASP A 532 -2.56 4.56 20.89
CA ASP A 532 -1.65 3.86 21.78
C ASP A 532 -1.38 2.40 21.35
N GLU A 533 -0.67 1.64 22.17
CA GLU A 533 -0.34 0.22 21.97
C GLU A 533 -1.56 -0.71 21.97
N HIS A 534 -2.71 -0.25 22.48
CA HIS A 534 -3.98 -0.97 22.49
C HIS A 534 -4.93 -0.54 21.35
N ALA A 535 -4.43 0.27 20.41
CA ALA A 535 -5.21 0.89 19.33
C ALA A 535 -6.30 1.86 19.80
N ARG A 536 -6.25 2.34 21.05
CA ARG A 536 -7.17 3.35 21.57
C ARG A 536 -6.79 4.72 21.02
N VAL A 537 -7.77 5.50 20.61
CA VAL A 537 -7.54 6.85 20.07
C VAL A 537 -7.21 7.82 21.20
N LEU A 538 -6.22 8.69 20.96
CA LEU A 538 -5.68 9.63 21.93
C LEU A 538 -6.12 11.08 21.61
N ARG A 539 -6.18 11.91 22.65
CA ARG A 539 -6.29 13.37 22.56
C ARG A 539 -4.91 14.01 22.44
N GLU A 540 -4.86 15.32 22.29
CA GLU A 540 -3.60 16.09 22.22
C GLU A 540 -2.75 15.99 23.49
N ASP A 541 -3.37 15.77 24.64
CA ASP A 541 -2.72 15.59 25.93
C ASP A 541 -2.38 14.13 26.26
N ASP A 542 -2.41 13.25 25.24
CA ASP A 542 -2.19 11.81 25.34
C ASP A 542 -3.23 11.04 26.21
N THR A 543 -4.32 11.68 26.63
CA THR A 543 -5.42 10.96 27.29
C THR A 543 -6.25 10.19 26.26
N VAL A 544 -6.80 9.05 26.69
CA VAL A 544 -7.60 8.15 25.84
C VAL A 544 -9.00 8.72 25.62
N ILE A 545 -9.53 8.58 24.42
CA ILE A 545 -10.96 8.72 24.14
C ILE A 545 -11.61 7.35 24.35
N ASP A 546 -12.26 7.17 25.49
CA ASP A 546 -12.89 5.89 25.84
C ASP A 546 -13.91 5.46 24.77
N GLY A 547 -13.92 4.15 24.49
CA GLY A 547 -14.82 3.56 23.49
C GLY A 547 -14.44 3.82 22.02
N LEU A 548 -13.35 4.56 21.75
CA LEU A 548 -12.89 4.83 20.39
C LEU A 548 -11.54 4.15 20.12
N TYR A 549 -11.51 3.36 19.05
CA TYR A 549 -10.34 2.64 18.56
C TYR A 549 -10.12 2.97 17.07
N ALA A 550 -8.89 2.82 16.61
CA ALA A 550 -8.62 2.99 15.18
C ALA A 550 -7.51 2.07 14.69
N THR A 551 -7.55 1.74 13.39
CA THR A 551 -6.53 0.90 12.74
C THR A 551 -6.37 1.22 11.25
N GLY A 552 -5.24 0.80 10.69
CA GLY A 552 -4.89 0.98 9.27
C GLY A 552 -4.61 2.45 8.92
N ASN A 553 -4.88 2.83 7.66
CA ASN A 553 -4.59 4.19 7.18
C ASN A 553 -5.45 5.29 7.83
N ALA A 554 -6.42 4.94 8.68
CA ALA A 554 -7.12 5.91 9.51
C ALA A 554 -6.28 6.38 10.70
N THR A 555 -5.10 5.80 10.92
CA THR A 555 -4.20 6.12 12.04
C THR A 555 -2.86 6.64 11.56
N ALA A 556 -2.18 7.40 12.37
CA ALA A 556 -0.75 7.67 12.22
C ALA A 556 -0.01 6.34 12.28
N ALA A 557 0.72 6.03 11.20
CA ALA A 557 1.29 4.71 10.95
C ALA A 557 2.33 4.31 12.01
N VAL A 558 2.29 3.04 12.45
CA VAL A 558 3.35 2.46 13.32
C VAL A 558 4.68 2.32 12.60
N MET A 559 4.71 2.46 11.29
CA MET A 559 5.94 2.52 10.48
C MET A 559 6.54 3.93 10.42
N GLY A 560 5.91 4.94 11.04
CA GLY A 560 6.35 6.33 10.94
C GLY A 560 6.42 6.80 9.48
N ARG A 561 7.57 7.37 9.11
CA ARG A 561 7.88 7.82 7.73
C ARG A 561 8.66 6.79 6.91
N SER A 562 8.59 5.50 7.28
CA SER A 562 9.35 4.43 6.63
C SER A 562 8.46 3.26 6.22
N TYR A 563 9.06 2.24 5.60
CA TYR A 563 8.34 1.06 5.15
C TYR A 563 9.21 -0.19 5.36
N ALA A 564 8.92 -0.98 6.38
CA ALA A 564 9.78 -2.08 6.82
C ALA A 564 9.94 -3.21 5.78
N GLY A 565 8.94 -3.44 4.96
CA GLY A 565 8.93 -4.50 3.95
C GLY A 565 7.58 -4.62 3.28
N ALA A 566 7.47 -5.39 2.20
CA ALA A 566 6.24 -5.50 1.44
C ALA A 566 5.07 -5.98 2.30
N GLY A 567 4.05 -5.14 2.45
CA GLY A 567 2.90 -5.39 3.30
C GLY A 567 2.96 -4.77 4.70
N ALA A 568 3.91 -3.87 4.94
CA ALA A 568 4.02 -3.08 6.18
C ALA A 568 2.90 -2.05 6.36
N THR A 569 1.93 -2.00 5.47
CA THR A 569 0.64 -1.31 5.62
C THR A 569 -0.44 -2.27 6.12
N ILE A 570 -0.59 -3.42 5.46
CA ILE A 570 -1.66 -4.38 5.74
C ILE A 570 -1.38 -5.13 7.05
N GLY A 571 -0.11 -5.50 7.30
CA GLY A 571 0.30 -6.16 8.54
C GLY A 571 -0.14 -5.39 9.79
N PRO A 572 0.30 -4.13 9.96
CA PRO A 572 -0.14 -3.29 11.07
C PRO A 572 -1.66 -3.07 11.11
N ALA A 573 -2.31 -2.82 9.98
CA ALA A 573 -3.75 -2.63 9.94
C ALA A 573 -4.51 -3.83 10.52
N MET A 574 -4.15 -5.05 10.12
CA MET A 574 -4.74 -6.28 10.64
C MET A 574 -4.38 -6.51 12.10
N THR A 575 -3.12 -6.26 12.49
CA THR A 575 -2.64 -6.46 13.86
C THR A 575 -3.36 -5.55 14.84
N PHE A 576 -3.41 -4.24 14.57
CA PHE A 576 -4.10 -3.31 15.48
C PHE A 576 -5.62 -3.44 15.44
N GLY A 577 -6.21 -3.96 14.35
CA GLY A 577 -7.60 -4.39 14.33
C GLY A 577 -7.86 -5.55 15.31
N TYR A 578 -6.96 -6.53 15.34
CA TYR A 578 -7.00 -7.63 16.29
C TYR A 578 -6.79 -7.14 17.73
N VAL A 579 -5.81 -6.27 17.97
CA VAL A 579 -5.50 -5.71 19.29
C VAL A 579 -6.68 -4.92 19.83
N ALA A 580 -7.30 -4.06 19.02
CA ALA A 580 -8.50 -3.30 19.40
C ALA A 580 -9.63 -4.23 19.90
N ALA A 581 -9.94 -5.26 19.13
CA ALA A 581 -11.00 -6.20 19.47
C ALA A 581 -10.68 -7.00 20.75
N LYS A 582 -9.41 -7.40 20.94
CA LYS A 582 -8.97 -8.08 22.17
C LYS A 582 -9.06 -7.19 23.39
N HIS A 583 -8.66 -5.92 23.25
CA HIS A 583 -8.76 -4.95 24.35
C HIS A 583 -10.22 -4.71 24.74
N ILE A 584 -11.13 -4.51 23.77
CA ILE A 584 -12.56 -4.37 24.01
C ILE A 584 -13.12 -5.58 24.75
N ALA A 585 -12.75 -6.79 24.34
CA ALA A 585 -13.22 -8.02 24.98
C ALA A 585 -12.76 -8.14 26.44
N HIS A 586 -11.52 -7.75 26.73
CA HIS A 586 -10.97 -7.74 28.08
C HIS A 586 -11.73 -6.77 28.98
N GLN A 587 -11.94 -5.52 28.54
CA GLN A 587 -12.72 -4.52 29.29
C GLN A 587 -14.16 -4.97 29.57
N SER A 588 -14.82 -5.59 28.59
CA SER A 588 -16.19 -6.10 28.76
C SER A 588 -16.29 -7.18 29.83
N GLN A 589 -15.25 -8.01 30.02
CA GLN A 589 -15.19 -9.05 31.06
C GLN A 589 -14.92 -8.47 32.45
N GLU A 590 -14.18 -7.38 32.56
CA GLU A 590 -13.92 -6.70 33.84
C GLU A 590 -15.16 -5.99 34.39
N VAL A 591 -15.99 -5.42 33.53
CA VAL A 591 -17.26 -4.79 33.93
C VAL A 591 -18.31 -5.81 34.40
N THR A 592 -18.19 -7.07 33.99
CA THR A 592 -19.15 -8.15 34.32
C THR A 592 -18.78 -8.88 35.59
N LYS A 593 -17.58 -8.68 36.14
CA LYS A 593 -17.11 -9.21 37.45
C LYS A 593 -17.38 -8.23 38.58
#